data_198420f9b2f2fac49674c2eeec841c68
#
_entry.id   198420f9b2f2fac49674c2eeec841c68
#
_cell.length_a   1.000
_cell.length_b   1.000
_cell.length_c   1.000
_cell.angle_alpha   90.00
_cell.angle_beta   90.00
_cell.angle_gamma   90.00
#
_symmetry.space_group_name_H-M   'P 1'
#
loop_
_entity.id
_entity.type
_entity.pdbx_description
1 polymer ?
#
loop_
_entity_poly.entity_id
_entity_poly.type
_entity_poly.pdbx_seq_one_letter_code
_entity_poly.pdbx_strand_id
1 'polypeptide(L)'
;MEKIENTKKLTETLSNKKVKYIVGTTLLSVIGIALPRVFHVIAGSTAGATFLPMHIAVLIAALTFGVTSSTIVAGSSIVCSYLLTGMPTLARLPYMLIELVIYAILLGIFNKKFNSYISLIATIILGRVLYAGVLFAAINVIGLPTYGISVIESIKVGIPGIIIQLACVPVIAKIMNERLNLKND
;
A
#
# COMPACT_ATOMS: atom_id res chain seq x y z
N MET A 1 -12.13 -40.71 4.51
CA MET A 1 -11.30 -40.61 3.30
C MET A 1 -11.53 -39.29 2.57
N GLU A 2 -12.74 -38.87 2.32
CA GLU A 2 -13.11 -37.62 1.64
C GLU A 2 -12.50 -36.34 2.28
N LYS A 3 -12.47 -36.23 3.62
CA LYS A 3 -11.90 -35.12 4.35
C LYS A 3 -10.37 -34.98 4.16
N ILE A 4 -9.67 -36.11 4.01
CA ILE A 4 -8.22 -36.14 3.77
C ILE A 4 -7.90 -35.72 2.33
N GLU A 5 -8.72 -36.19 1.39
CA GLU A 5 -8.60 -35.86 -0.04
C GLU A 5 -8.88 -34.38 -0.29
N ASN A 6 -9.91 -33.80 0.33
CA ASN A 6 -10.22 -32.40 0.28
C ASN A 6 -9.09 -31.54 0.90
N THR A 7 -8.48 -31.99 1.99
CA THR A 7 -7.34 -31.29 2.60
C THR A 7 -6.11 -31.33 1.69
N LYS A 8 -5.80 -32.46 1.05
CA LYS A 8 -4.71 -32.56 0.05
C LYS A 8 -4.93 -31.64 -1.13
N LYS A 9 -6.12 -31.66 -1.72
CA LYS A 9 -6.49 -30.82 -2.86
C LYS A 9 -6.43 -29.31 -2.52
N LEU A 10 -6.84 -28.95 -1.32
CA LEU A 10 -6.71 -27.58 -0.81
C LEU A 10 -5.24 -27.18 -0.65
N THR A 11 -4.41 -28.07 -0.11
CA THR A 11 -2.96 -27.82 0.08
C THR A 11 -2.24 -27.68 -1.26
N GLU A 12 -2.54 -28.51 -2.25
CA GLU A 12 -2.01 -28.38 -3.61
C GLU A 12 -2.45 -27.10 -4.29
N THR A 13 -3.72 -26.70 -4.14
CA THR A 13 -4.24 -25.45 -4.67
C THR A 13 -3.56 -24.25 -4.03
N LEU A 14 -3.38 -24.25 -2.73
CA LEU A 14 -2.68 -23.18 -2.00
C LEU A 14 -1.16 -23.16 -2.27
N SER A 15 -0.59 -24.27 -2.71
CA SER A 15 0.81 -24.35 -3.15
C SER A 15 1.05 -23.65 -4.49
N ASN A 16 0.02 -23.46 -5.29
CA ASN A 16 0.14 -22.79 -6.59
C ASN A 16 0.52 -21.30 -6.40
N LYS A 17 1.61 -20.87 -7.03
CA LYS A 17 2.13 -19.50 -6.95
C LYS A 17 1.08 -18.44 -7.30
N LYS A 18 0.27 -18.68 -8.34
CA LYS A 18 -0.81 -17.77 -8.75
C LYS A 18 -1.86 -17.58 -7.66
N VAL A 19 -2.24 -18.67 -6.97
CA VAL A 19 -3.22 -18.61 -5.87
C VAL A 19 -2.67 -17.81 -4.70
N LYS A 20 -1.41 -18.01 -4.32
CA LYS A 20 -0.75 -17.23 -3.27
C LYS A 20 -0.76 -15.73 -3.58
N TYR A 21 -0.49 -15.35 -4.83
CA TYR A 21 -0.54 -13.96 -5.30
C TYR A 21 -1.95 -13.39 -5.21
N ILE A 22 -2.96 -14.12 -5.70
CA ILE A 22 -4.37 -13.66 -5.65
C ILE A 22 -4.83 -13.50 -4.20
N VAL A 23 -4.68 -14.54 -3.39
CA VAL A 23 -5.12 -14.53 -1.99
C VAL A 23 -4.38 -13.44 -1.19
N GLY A 24 -3.06 -13.33 -1.36
CA GLY A 24 -2.27 -12.31 -0.68
C GLY A 24 -2.65 -10.88 -1.09
N THR A 25 -2.86 -10.64 -2.39
CA THR A 25 -3.32 -9.34 -2.90
C THR A 25 -4.70 -8.99 -2.35
N THR A 26 -5.63 -9.93 -2.36
CA THR A 26 -6.98 -9.73 -1.81
C THR A 26 -6.93 -9.44 -0.31
N LEU A 27 -6.17 -10.22 0.45
CA LEU A 27 -6.02 -10.02 1.89
C LEU A 27 -5.43 -8.63 2.22
N LEU A 28 -4.38 -8.23 1.50
CA LEU A 28 -3.78 -6.90 1.69
C LEU A 28 -4.71 -5.77 1.26
N SER A 29 -5.56 -5.98 0.24
CA SER A 29 -6.60 -5.01 -0.12
C SER A 29 -7.62 -4.84 1.02
N VAL A 30 -8.08 -5.94 1.61
CA VAL A 30 -8.99 -5.90 2.77
C VAL A 30 -8.33 -5.20 3.97
N ILE A 31 -7.07 -5.51 4.25
CA ILE A 31 -6.29 -4.84 5.30
C ILE A 31 -6.16 -3.33 5.00
N GLY A 32 -5.87 -2.96 3.74
CA GLY A 32 -5.76 -1.57 3.30
C GLY A 32 -7.05 -0.77 3.45
N ILE A 33 -8.21 -1.43 3.37
CA ILE A 33 -9.54 -0.83 3.64
C ILE A 33 -9.81 -0.75 5.14
N ALA A 34 -9.51 -1.81 5.89
CA ALA A 34 -9.85 -1.92 7.30
C ALA A 34 -8.96 -1.07 8.21
N LEU A 35 -7.64 -1.04 7.95
CA LEU A 35 -6.67 -0.33 8.80
C LEU A 35 -7.01 1.16 8.99
N PRO A 36 -7.29 1.95 7.94
CA PRO A 36 -7.63 3.36 8.12
C PRO A 36 -8.86 3.54 9.02
N ARG A 37 -9.85 2.64 8.91
CA ARG A 37 -11.06 2.66 9.72
C ARG A 37 -10.77 2.40 11.19
N VAL A 38 -9.95 1.39 11.48
CA VAL A 38 -9.51 1.05 12.84
C VAL A 38 -8.77 2.23 13.47
N PHE A 39 -7.81 2.82 12.74
CA PHE A 39 -7.07 3.99 13.22
C PHE A 39 -7.97 5.20 13.46
N HIS A 40 -8.96 5.40 12.59
CA HIS A 40 -9.91 6.50 12.75
C HIS A 40 -10.78 6.34 14.00
N VAL A 41 -11.22 5.12 14.31
CA VAL A 41 -12.04 4.84 15.50
C VAL A 41 -11.21 4.97 16.78
N ILE A 42 -9.96 4.49 16.78
CA ILE A 42 -9.11 4.45 17.99
C ILE A 42 -8.44 5.80 18.25
N ALA A 43 -7.94 6.47 17.23
CA ALA A 43 -7.07 7.64 17.36
C ALA A 43 -7.64 8.92 16.68
N GLY A 44 -8.92 8.89 16.28
CA GLY A 44 -9.62 10.06 15.74
C GLY A 44 -9.39 10.33 14.25
N SER A 45 -10.02 11.39 13.74
CA SER A 45 -10.10 11.71 12.31
C SER A 45 -8.74 12.02 11.65
N THR A 46 -7.77 12.50 12.40
CA THR A 46 -6.42 12.83 11.90
C THR A 46 -5.50 11.61 11.81
N ALA A 47 -5.83 10.51 12.46
CA ALA A 47 -5.00 9.32 12.55
C ALA A 47 -4.63 8.72 11.18
N GLY A 48 -5.53 8.79 10.21
CA GLY A 48 -5.28 8.33 8.84
C GLY A 48 -4.13 9.09 8.17
N ALA A 49 -4.04 10.40 8.37
CA ALA A 49 -2.97 11.24 7.85
C ALA A 49 -1.65 11.05 8.62
N THR A 50 -1.74 10.81 9.93
CA THR A 50 -0.58 10.66 10.82
C THR A 50 0.11 9.31 10.65
N PHE A 51 -0.66 8.22 10.63
CA PHE A 51 -0.10 6.85 10.61
C PHE A 51 0.00 6.25 9.21
N LEU A 52 -0.64 6.86 8.21
CA LEU A 52 -0.60 6.43 6.81
C LEU A 52 -0.91 4.92 6.63
N PRO A 53 -1.95 4.38 7.28
CA PRO A 53 -2.18 2.94 7.37
C PRO A 53 -2.44 2.28 6.01
N MET A 54 -3.05 3.00 5.07
CA MET A 54 -3.29 2.50 3.71
C MET A 54 -1.99 2.28 2.94
N HIS A 55 -0.96 3.12 3.18
CA HIS A 55 0.37 2.95 2.58
C HIS A 55 1.03 1.64 3.04
N ILE A 56 0.84 1.23 4.31
CA ILE A 56 1.44 0.01 4.87
C ILE A 56 1.05 -1.22 4.03
N ALA A 57 -0.23 -1.39 3.72
CA ALA A 57 -0.72 -2.51 2.93
C ALA A 57 -0.14 -2.52 1.51
N VAL A 58 -0.08 -1.35 0.85
CA VAL A 58 0.48 -1.19 -0.50
C VAL A 58 1.98 -1.48 -0.52
N LEU A 59 2.73 -0.98 0.46
CA LEU A 59 4.17 -1.20 0.56
C LEU A 59 4.52 -2.66 0.85
N ILE A 60 3.76 -3.34 1.72
CA ILE A 60 3.91 -4.79 1.95
C ILE A 60 3.63 -5.56 0.65
N ALA A 61 2.56 -5.22 -0.07
CA ALA A 61 2.23 -5.85 -1.35
C ALA A 61 3.36 -5.67 -2.38
N ALA A 62 3.98 -4.48 -2.43
CA ALA A 62 5.07 -4.19 -3.36
C ALA A 62 6.34 -5.00 -3.06
N LEU A 63 6.70 -5.16 -1.78
CA LEU A 63 7.85 -5.96 -1.35
C LEU A 63 7.64 -7.47 -1.49
N THR A 64 6.38 -7.93 -1.43
CA THR A 64 6.05 -9.36 -1.42
C THR A 64 5.63 -9.86 -2.79
N PHE A 65 4.74 -9.14 -3.47
CA PHE A 65 4.08 -9.58 -4.70
C PHE A 65 4.45 -8.73 -5.93
N GLY A 66 5.19 -7.64 -5.74
CA GLY A 66 5.67 -6.76 -6.80
C GLY A 66 4.64 -5.73 -7.30
N VAL A 67 4.96 -5.09 -8.43
CA VAL A 67 4.24 -3.91 -8.97
C VAL A 67 2.76 -4.17 -9.21
N THR A 68 2.41 -5.25 -9.92
CA THR A 68 1.02 -5.51 -10.31
C THR A 68 0.09 -5.66 -9.11
N SER A 69 0.48 -6.50 -8.15
CA SER A 69 -0.31 -6.73 -6.93
C SER A 69 -0.43 -5.46 -6.09
N SER A 70 0.66 -4.72 -5.90
CA SER A 70 0.63 -3.49 -5.10
C SER A 70 -0.22 -2.38 -5.75
N THR A 71 -0.21 -2.27 -7.07
CA THR A 71 -1.09 -1.32 -7.79
C THR A 71 -2.57 -1.71 -7.65
N ILE A 72 -2.89 -3.01 -7.69
CA ILE A 72 -4.25 -3.50 -7.43
C ILE A 72 -4.66 -3.18 -5.98
N VAL A 73 -3.78 -3.43 -5.00
CA VAL A 73 -4.03 -3.09 -3.59
C VAL A 73 -4.24 -1.59 -3.43
N ALA A 74 -3.43 -0.74 -4.07
CA ALA A 74 -3.58 0.71 -4.02
C ALA A 74 -4.94 1.16 -4.55
N GLY A 75 -5.31 0.72 -5.75
CA GLY A 75 -6.59 1.08 -6.38
C GLY A 75 -7.80 0.56 -5.59
N SER A 76 -7.81 -0.74 -5.28
CA SER A 76 -8.92 -1.36 -4.55
C SER A 76 -9.11 -0.78 -3.14
N SER A 77 -8.00 -0.55 -2.41
CA SER A 77 -8.09 -0.01 -1.04
C SER A 77 -8.71 1.39 -1.03
N ILE A 78 -8.31 2.29 -1.93
CA ILE A 78 -8.85 3.65 -1.98
C ILE A 78 -10.30 3.66 -2.45
N VAL A 79 -10.59 2.99 -3.58
CA VAL A 79 -11.93 3.01 -4.17
C VAL A 79 -12.93 2.35 -3.23
N CYS A 80 -12.62 1.16 -2.72
CA CYS A 80 -13.52 0.47 -1.79
C CYS A 80 -13.64 1.21 -0.45
N SER A 81 -12.57 1.82 0.07
CA SER A 81 -12.64 2.64 1.28
C SER A 81 -13.59 3.82 1.08
N TYR A 82 -13.50 4.53 -0.05
CA TYR A 82 -14.41 5.61 -0.39
C TYR A 82 -15.85 5.13 -0.48
N LEU A 83 -16.11 4.05 -1.20
CA LEU A 83 -17.48 3.52 -1.38
C LEU A 83 -18.12 3.04 -0.07
N LEU A 84 -17.32 2.45 0.83
CA LEU A 84 -17.81 1.89 2.08
C LEU A 84 -17.89 2.90 3.24
N THR A 85 -17.03 3.93 3.22
CA THR A 85 -16.87 4.82 4.38
C THR A 85 -16.97 6.31 4.05
N GLY A 86 -17.02 6.68 2.76
CA GLY A 86 -16.92 8.05 2.30
C GLY A 86 -15.54 8.68 2.46
N MET A 87 -14.53 7.87 2.84
CA MET A 87 -13.15 8.35 3.05
C MET A 87 -12.16 7.63 2.12
N PRO A 88 -11.18 8.35 1.55
CA PRO A 88 -10.97 9.80 1.61
C PRO A 88 -12.12 10.56 0.94
N THR A 89 -12.24 11.87 1.21
CA THR A 89 -13.24 12.69 0.51
C THR A 89 -13.01 12.63 -1.00
N LEU A 90 -14.08 12.76 -1.79
CA LEU A 90 -14.00 12.69 -3.26
C LEU A 90 -12.95 13.66 -3.84
N ALA A 91 -12.80 14.82 -3.23
CA ALA A 91 -11.81 15.82 -3.60
C ALA A 91 -10.35 15.34 -3.41
N ARG A 92 -10.07 14.52 -2.42
CA ARG A 92 -8.72 13.98 -2.12
C ARG A 92 -8.44 12.64 -2.78
N LEU A 93 -9.48 11.93 -3.20
CA LEU A 93 -9.39 10.58 -3.75
C LEU A 93 -8.40 10.46 -4.92
N PRO A 94 -8.45 11.29 -6.00
CA PRO A 94 -7.54 11.17 -7.12
C PRO A 94 -6.08 11.42 -6.71
N TYR A 95 -5.84 12.37 -5.83
CA TYR A 95 -4.48 12.68 -5.37
C TYR A 95 -3.88 11.55 -4.55
N MET A 96 -4.65 10.95 -3.63
CA MET A 96 -4.21 9.80 -2.84
C MET A 96 -4.01 8.55 -3.71
N LEU A 97 -4.86 8.35 -4.73
CA LEU A 97 -4.71 7.23 -5.65
C LEU A 97 -3.38 7.34 -6.42
N ILE A 98 -3.10 8.51 -6.98
CA ILE A 98 -1.85 8.77 -7.72
C ILE A 98 -0.65 8.57 -6.79
N GLU A 99 -0.70 9.09 -5.56
CA GLU A 99 0.36 8.92 -4.57
C GLU A 99 0.64 7.44 -4.30
N LEU A 100 -0.38 6.64 -3.96
CA LEU A 100 -0.22 5.22 -3.66
C LEU A 100 0.24 4.39 -4.87
N VAL A 101 -0.22 4.73 -6.07
CA VAL A 101 0.24 4.07 -7.31
C VAL A 101 1.73 4.38 -7.57
N ILE A 102 2.17 5.62 -7.36
CA ILE A 102 3.59 5.98 -7.44
C ILE A 102 4.42 5.13 -6.46
N TYR A 103 4.00 5.02 -5.19
CA TYR A 103 4.67 4.18 -4.20
C TYR A 103 4.70 2.70 -4.60
N ALA A 104 3.59 2.16 -5.10
CA ALA A 104 3.48 0.77 -5.57
C ALA A 104 4.48 0.47 -6.68
N ILE A 105 4.55 1.34 -7.69
CA ILE A 105 5.43 1.18 -8.85
C ILE A 105 6.90 1.32 -8.44
N LEU A 106 7.25 2.40 -7.75
CA LEU A 106 8.64 2.65 -7.34
C LEU A 106 9.19 1.53 -6.48
N LEU A 107 8.46 1.14 -5.43
CA LEU A 107 8.94 0.10 -4.52
C LEU A 107 9.02 -1.26 -5.21
N GLY A 108 8.04 -1.61 -6.02
CA GLY A 108 8.05 -2.88 -6.76
C GLY A 108 9.18 -2.96 -7.80
N ILE A 109 9.63 -1.83 -8.36
CA ILE A 109 10.79 -1.77 -9.27
C ILE A 109 12.10 -1.81 -8.47
N PHE A 110 12.22 -0.98 -7.43
CA PHE A 110 13.46 -0.88 -6.67
C PHE A 110 13.79 -2.16 -5.91
N ASN A 111 12.79 -2.87 -5.38
CA ASN A 111 12.98 -4.12 -4.66
C ASN A 111 13.56 -5.25 -5.53
N LYS A 112 13.54 -5.10 -6.87
CA LYS A 112 14.23 -6.01 -7.79
C LYS A 112 15.73 -5.78 -7.87
N LYS A 113 16.20 -4.57 -7.53
CA LYS A 113 17.63 -4.17 -7.68
C LYS A 113 18.33 -3.97 -6.36
N PHE A 114 17.61 -3.58 -5.33
CA PHE A 114 18.14 -3.22 -4.02
C PHE A 114 17.47 -4.05 -2.92
N ASN A 115 18.05 -4.03 -1.73
CA ASN A 115 17.42 -4.64 -0.57
C ASN A 115 16.13 -3.87 -0.16
N SER A 116 15.26 -4.54 0.58
CA SER A 116 13.94 -4.01 0.95
C SER A 116 14.01 -2.68 1.72
N TYR A 117 15.01 -2.47 2.58
CA TYR A 117 15.17 -1.22 3.34
C TYR A 117 15.59 -0.06 2.44
N ILE A 118 16.61 -0.25 1.60
CA ILE A 118 17.07 0.80 0.65
C ILE A 118 15.95 1.14 -0.33
N SER A 119 15.25 0.12 -0.85
CA SER A 119 14.13 0.30 -1.75
C SER A 119 13.00 1.10 -1.12
N LEU A 120 12.69 0.82 0.14
CA LEU A 120 11.64 1.53 0.87
C LEU A 120 12.01 2.99 1.14
N ILE A 121 13.22 3.26 1.61
CA ILE A 121 13.71 4.63 1.85
C ILE A 121 13.71 5.44 0.54
N ALA A 122 14.28 4.87 -0.53
CA ALA A 122 14.30 5.52 -1.84
C ALA A 122 12.89 5.79 -2.36
N THR A 123 11.96 4.85 -2.16
CA THR A 123 10.56 5.01 -2.55
C THR A 123 9.88 6.13 -1.78
N ILE A 124 10.07 6.21 -0.46
CA ILE A 124 9.47 7.27 0.35
C ILE A 124 9.96 8.64 -0.11
N ILE A 125 11.26 8.80 -0.32
CA ILE A 125 11.84 10.09 -0.76
C ILE A 125 11.37 10.44 -2.17
N LEU A 126 11.61 9.57 -3.15
CA LEU A 126 11.26 9.83 -4.55
C LEU A 126 9.76 9.91 -4.77
N GLY A 127 8.99 9.10 -4.06
CA GLY A 127 7.52 9.14 -4.12
C GLY A 127 6.98 10.49 -3.68
N ARG A 128 7.54 11.10 -2.63
CA ARG A 128 7.16 12.45 -2.19
C ARG A 128 7.55 13.52 -3.21
N VAL A 129 8.73 13.41 -3.81
CA VAL A 129 9.17 14.35 -4.86
C VAL A 129 8.27 14.28 -6.08
N LEU A 130 7.97 13.06 -6.56
CA LEU A 130 7.08 12.86 -7.71
C LEU A 130 5.66 13.33 -7.42
N TYR A 131 5.14 13.03 -6.23
CA TYR A 131 3.82 13.49 -5.80
C TYR A 131 3.75 15.04 -5.74
N ALA A 132 4.81 15.68 -5.24
CA ALA A 132 4.92 17.14 -5.26
C ALA A 132 4.88 17.69 -6.69
N GLY A 133 5.58 17.03 -7.64
CA GLY A 133 5.54 17.37 -9.06
C GLY A 133 4.15 17.24 -9.67
N VAL A 134 3.44 16.16 -9.33
CA VAL A 134 2.04 15.96 -9.78
C VAL A 134 1.12 17.06 -9.24
N LEU A 135 1.22 17.40 -7.97
CA LEU A 135 0.43 18.49 -7.39
C LEU A 135 0.76 19.84 -8.04
N PHE A 136 2.03 20.14 -8.23
CA PHE A 136 2.46 21.36 -8.89
C PHE A 136 1.89 21.45 -10.32
N ALA A 137 1.95 20.39 -11.10
CA ALA A 137 1.38 20.32 -12.43
C ALA A 137 -0.16 20.46 -12.40
N ALA A 138 -0.83 19.80 -11.47
CA ALA A 138 -2.28 19.88 -11.31
C ALA A 138 -2.75 21.32 -11.04
N ILE A 139 -2.02 22.05 -10.23
CA ILE A 139 -2.35 23.47 -9.90
C ILE A 139 -2.04 24.39 -11.06
N ASN A 140 -0.79 24.36 -11.55
CA ASN A 140 -0.27 25.42 -12.42
C ASN A 140 -0.55 25.17 -13.91
N VAL A 141 -0.73 23.90 -14.32
CA VAL A 141 -0.95 23.55 -15.74
C VAL A 141 -2.43 23.27 -16.01
N ILE A 142 -3.10 22.56 -15.09
CA ILE A 142 -4.48 22.11 -15.31
C ILE A 142 -5.48 23.03 -14.59
N GLY A 143 -5.03 23.84 -13.62
CA GLY A 143 -5.88 24.73 -12.83
C GLY A 143 -6.81 24.02 -11.85
N LEU A 144 -6.45 22.79 -11.43
CA LEU A 144 -7.25 22.04 -10.48
C LEU A 144 -7.09 22.56 -9.05
N PRO A 145 -8.19 22.65 -8.29
CA PRO A 145 -8.10 23.06 -6.90
C PRO A 145 -7.42 21.99 -6.05
N THR A 146 -6.48 22.40 -5.20
CA THR A 146 -5.75 21.46 -4.30
C THR A 146 -6.52 21.06 -3.06
N TYR A 147 -7.63 21.70 -2.78
CA TYR A 147 -8.42 21.46 -1.56
C TYR A 147 -7.59 21.52 -0.26
N GLY A 148 -6.59 22.40 -0.20
CA GLY A 148 -5.71 22.54 0.95
C GLY A 148 -4.68 21.42 1.12
N ILE A 149 -4.42 20.63 0.06
CA ILE A 149 -3.37 19.59 0.10
C ILE A 149 -2.02 20.26 -0.01
N SER A 150 -1.20 20.11 1.03
CA SER A 150 0.19 20.56 1.07
C SER A 150 1.10 19.36 1.24
N VAL A 151 2.10 19.23 0.36
CA VAL A 151 3.10 18.14 0.46
C VAL A 151 3.92 18.27 1.73
N ILE A 152 4.34 19.49 2.07
CA ILE A 152 5.15 19.74 3.26
C ILE A 152 4.38 19.41 4.54
N GLU A 153 3.11 19.79 4.62
CA GLU A 153 2.25 19.48 5.75
C GLU A 153 1.97 17.98 5.85
N SER A 154 1.71 17.32 4.72
CA SER A 154 1.55 15.87 4.66
C SER A 154 2.79 15.11 5.14
N ILE A 155 4.00 15.61 4.84
CA ILE A 155 5.25 15.03 5.34
C ILE A 155 5.33 15.20 6.86
N LYS A 156 5.14 16.44 7.37
CA LYS A 156 5.23 16.73 8.81
C LYS A 156 4.26 15.88 9.63
N VAL A 157 3.00 15.84 9.21
CA VAL A 157 1.95 15.06 9.90
C VAL A 157 2.21 13.55 9.76
N GLY A 158 2.74 13.09 8.62
CA GLY A 158 2.98 11.68 8.33
C GLY A 158 4.29 11.11 8.90
N ILE A 159 5.16 11.90 9.58
CA ILE A 159 6.42 11.40 10.15
C ILE A 159 6.23 10.15 11.01
N PRO A 160 5.27 10.09 11.97
CA PRO A 160 5.06 8.89 12.76
C PRO A 160 4.73 7.65 11.91
N GLY A 161 3.90 7.83 10.88
CA GLY A 161 3.57 6.78 9.92
C GLY A 161 4.79 6.30 9.13
N ILE A 162 5.65 7.22 8.69
CA ILE A 162 6.90 6.87 7.98
C ILE A 162 7.82 6.04 8.87
N ILE A 163 7.97 6.39 10.15
CA ILE A 163 8.78 5.62 11.11
C ILE A 163 8.22 4.21 11.27
N ILE A 164 6.90 4.07 11.43
CA ILE A 164 6.24 2.76 11.53
C ILE A 164 6.43 1.96 10.24
N GLN A 165 6.30 2.58 9.08
CA GLN A 165 6.53 1.92 7.79
C GLN A 165 7.96 1.38 7.68
N LEU A 166 8.97 2.18 8.03
CA LEU A 166 10.37 1.75 7.98
C LEU A 166 10.68 0.60 8.94
N ALA A 167 10.04 0.56 10.11
CA ALA A 167 10.21 -0.50 11.09
C ALA A 167 9.43 -1.77 10.71
N CYS A 168 8.15 -1.65 10.36
CA CYS A 168 7.26 -2.80 10.25
C CYS A 168 7.20 -3.40 8.84
N VAL A 169 7.21 -2.57 7.79
CA VAL A 169 6.96 -3.05 6.42
C VAL A 169 8.00 -4.07 5.94
N PRO A 170 9.33 -3.84 6.07
CA PRO A 170 10.32 -4.82 5.63
C PRO A 170 10.27 -6.12 6.43
N VAL A 171 9.99 -6.03 7.74
CA VAL A 171 9.89 -7.19 8.62
C VAL A 171 8.68 -8.05 8.24
N ILE A 172 7.51 -7.44 8.08
CA ILE A 172 6.29 -8.17 7.69
C ILE A 172 6.45 -8.77 6.29
N ALA A 173 6.99 -8.02 5.33
CA ALA A 173 7.24 -8.52 4.00
C ALA A 173 8.22 -9.71 3.98
N LYS A 174 9.28 -9.67 4.82
CA LYS A 174 10.21 -10.79 4.98
C LYS A 174 9.51 -12.04 5.51
N ILE A 175 8.73 -11.91 6.59
CA ILE A 175 7.95 -13.02 7.16
C ILE A 175 6.97 -13.60 6.13
N MET A 176 6.26 -12.74 5.39
CA MET A 176 5.34 -13.18 4.34
C MET A 176 6.07 -13.94 3.22
N ASN A 177 7.20 -13.43 2.74
CA ASN A 177 8.00 -14.08 1.71
C ASN A 177 8.50 -15.47 2.15
N GLU A 178 8.96 -15.60 3.40
CA GLU A 178 9.40 -16.88 3.97
C GLU A 178 8.23 -17.86 4.14
N ARG A 179 7.09 -17.41 4.69
CA ARG A 179 5.91 -18.26 4.90
C ARG A 179 5.25 -18.72 3.60
N LEU A 180 5.27 -17.87 2.59
CA LEU A 180 4.67 -18.17 1.29
C LEU A 180 5.65 -18.86 0.32
N ASN A 181 6.93 -19.02 0.70
CA ASN A 181 7.98 -19.56 -0.16
C ASN A 181 8.03 -18.85 -1.54
N LEU A 182 8.02 -17.50 -1.54
CA LEU A 182 8.01 -16.71 -2.77
C LEU A 182 9.41 -16.34 -3.28
N LYS A 183 10.45 -16.57 -2.49
CA LYS A 183 11.83 -16.10 -2.73
C LYS A 183 12.73 -17.09 -3.47
N ASN A 184 12.21 -18.19 -3.98
CA ASN A 184 13.00 -19.24 -4.62
C ASN A 184 12.98 -19.17 -6.17
N ASP A 185 12.87 -17.96 -6.75
CA ASP A 185 13.10 -17.75 -8.19
C ASP A 185 13.82 -16.43 -8.44
#